data_0c758ce872bc118dc17ad0c2869c3bc8
#
_entry.id   0c758ce872bc118dc17ad0c2869c3bc8
#
_cell.length_a   1.000
_cell.length_b   1.000
_cell.length_c   1.000
_cell.angle_alpha   90.00
_cell.angle_beta   90.00
_cell.angle_gamma   90.00
#
_symmetry.space_group_name_H-M   'P 1'
#
loop_
_entity.id
_entity.type
_entity.pdbx_description
1 polymer ?
#
loop_
_entity_poly.entity_id
_entity_poly.type
_entity_poly.pdbx_seq_one_letter_code
_entity_poly.pdbx_strand_id
1 'polypeptide(L)'
;MTAVTLSKLLNKANQHNYAVAGLVVLGWEDALAFVEAAEQTKIPIILQAGPSCRAHTPIPILGKMFRYLVDQTKIPICCHIDHAYTLKECKEGIDSGFTSVMFDGSKLSLKENIKITSKIAKITKSYKVSLEGEVGLVGYHKGINSEGTTLLEAKKFSNESGVDAMAISVGNTHLQTSKIAKIDYNKIKQIEKVSNIPLVLHGSSGISYN
;
A
#
# COMPACT_ATOMS: atom_id res chain seq x y z
N MET A 1 -4.73 -20.41 6.22
CA MET A 1 -3.98 -19.63 5.21
C MET A 1 -3.46 -18.38 5.90
N THR A 2 -2.17 -18.19 5.85
CA THR A 2 -1.40 -17.11 6.49
C THR A 2 -1.25 -15.90 5.57
N ALA A 3 -1.29 -16.11 4.25
CA ALA A 3 -1.45 -15.03 3.30
C ALA A 3 -2.87 -14.44 3.41
N VAL A 4 -2.96 -13.19 3.85
CA VAL A 4 -4.21 -12.48 4.11
C VAL A 4 -4.32 -11.22 3.26
N THR A 5 -5.54 -10.73 3.06
CA THR A 5 -5.78 -9.48 2.34
C THR A 5 -5.39 -8.26 3.18
N LEU A 6 -5.06 -7.14 2.53
CA LEU A 6 -4.77 -5.87 3.18
C LEU A 6 -5.93 -5.44 4.09
N SER A 7 -7.17 -5.50 3.59
CA SER A 7 -8.36 -5.13 4.36
C SER A 7 -8.50 -5.94 5.65
N LYS A 8 -8.16 -7.24 5.63
CA LYS A 8 -8.20 -8.07 6.85
C LYS A 8 -7.19 -7.61 7.90
N LEU A 9 -5.97 -7.25 7.50
CA LEU A 9 -4.95 -6.71 8.41
C LEU A 9 -5.37 -5.34 8.96
N LEU A 10 -5.76 -4.42 8.07
CA LEU A 10 -6.07 -3.05 8.44
C LEU A 10 -7.34 -2.94 9.29
N ASN A 11 -8.37 -3.76 9.04
CA ASN A 11 -9.56 -3.79 9.90
C ASN A 11 -9.21 -4.21 11.32
N LYS A 12 -8.33 -5.21 11.49
CA LYS A 12 -7.86 -5.61 12.82
C LYS A 12 -7.01 -4.52 13.47
N ALA A 13 -6.13 -3.88 12.71
CA ALA A 13 -5.31 -2.78 13.19
C ALA A 13 -6.15 -1.59 13.67
N ASN A 14 -7.18 -1.22 12.92
CA ASN A 14 -8.14 -0.17 13.28
C ASN A 14 -8.91 -0.49 14.57
N GLN A 15 -9.38 -1.73 14.72
CA GLN A 15 -10.10 -2.17 15.92
C GLN A 15 -9.26 -2.11 17.19
N HIS A 16 -7.94 -2.24 17.06
CA HIS A 16 -7.00 -2.29 18.18
C HIS A 16 -6.05 -1.08 18.24
N ASN A 17 -6.28 -0.06 17.43
CA ASN A 17 -5.53 1.22 17.42
C ASN A 17 -4.00 1.03 17.22
N TYR A 18 -3.60 0.24 16.23
CA TYR A 18 -2.19 0.13 15.83
C TYR A 18 -2.01 0.27 14.31
N ALA A 19 -0.80 0.58 13.87
CA ALA A 19 -0.44 0.60 12.45
C ALA A 19 0.27 -0.70 12.05
N VAL A 20 0.11 -1.09 10.78
CA VAL A 20 0.81 -2.25 10.19
C VAL A 20 1.96 -1.76 9.32
N ALA A 21 3.15 -2.32 9.51
CA ALA A 21 4.31 -1.98 8.70
C ALA A 21 4.21 -2.58 7.29
N GLY A 22 4.34 -1.73 6.27
CA GLY A 22 4.57 -2.12 4.88
C GLY A 22 6.07 -2.10 4.59
N LEU A 23 6.65 -3.25 4.24
CA LEU A 23 8.09 -3.45 4.08
C LEU A 23 8.42 -3.72 2.61
N VAL A 24 9.17 -2.80 2.00
CA VAL A 24 9.57 -2.89 0.60
C VAL A 24 10.64 -3.97 0.45
N VAL A 25 10.32 -4.97 -0.36
CA VAL A 25 11.23 -6.07 -0.70
C VAL A 25 12.00 -5.71 -1.97
N LEU A 26 13.31 -5.89 -1.96
CA LEU A 26 14.16 -5.76 -3.15
C LEU A 26 14.58 -7.12 -3.71
N GLY A 27 14.62 -8.16 -2.87
CA GLY A 27 15.01 -9.50 -3.26
C GLY A 27 14.58 -10.57 -2.25
N TRP A 28 15.11 -11.78 -2.44
CA TRP A 28 14.83 -12.94 -1.60
C TRP A 28 15.24 -12.71 -0.13
N GLU A 29 16.42 -12.13 0.08
CA GLU A 29 17.01 -11.94 1.41
C GLU A 29 16.16 -11.00 2.26
N ASP A 30 15.65 -9.91 1.67
CA ASP A 30 14.75 -8.99 2.36
C ASP A 30 13.43 -9.69 2.73
N ALA A 31 12.82 -10.40 1.76
CA ALA A 31 11.56 -11.08 1.99
C ALA A 31 11.68 -12.13 3.11
N LEU A 32 12.76 -12.93 3.10
CA LEU A 32 13.05 -13.93 4.12
C LEU A 32 13.24 -13.26 5.49
N ALA A 33 14.10 -12.25 5.57
CA ALA A 33 14.38 -11.54 6.83
C ALA A 33 13.12 -10.89 7.43
N PHE A 34 12.24 -10.32 6.60
CA PHE A 34 10.99 -9.73 7.07
C PHE A 34 10.01 -10.78 7.59
N VAL A 35 9.90 -11.93 6.93
CA VAL A 35 9.05 -13.03 7.40
C VAL A 35 9.57 -13.60 8.71
N GLU A 36 10.88 -13.84 8.84
CA GLU A 36 11.51 -14.30 10.08
C GLU A 36 11.32 -13.29 11.22
N ALA A 37 11.48 -12.00 10.94
CA ALA A 37 11.23 -10.95 11.93
C ALA A 37 9.76 -10.92 12.39
N ALA A 38 8.82 -11.10 11.46
CA ALA A 38 7.39 -11.21 11.78
C ALA A 38 7.10 -12.42 12.67
N GLU A 39 7.75 -13.57 12.42
CA GLU A 39 7.64 -14.77 13.26
C GLU A 39 8.19 -14.58 14.67
N GLN A 40 9.38 -13.99 14.77
CA GLN A 40 10.03 -13.73 16.06
C GLN A 40 9.24 -12.74 16.92
N THR A 41 8.74 -11.68 16.30
CA THR A 41 7.97 -10.63 16.99
C THR A 41 6.48 -10.94 17.14
N LYS A 42 5.97 -11.91 16.39
CA LYS A 42 4.53 -12.25 16.27
C LYS A 42 3.68 -11.07 15.77
N ILE A 43 4.28 -10.19 14.98
CA ILE A 43 3.63 -8.99 14.44
C ILE A 43 3.28 -9.21 12.96
N PRO A 44 2.02 -9.01 12.55
CA PRO A 44 1.62 -9.02 11.14
C PRO A 44 2.30 -7.91 10.35
N ILE A 45 2.67 -8.20 9.10
CA ILE A 45 3.33 -7.24 8.19
C ILE A 45 2.70 -7.27 6.79
N ILE A 46 3.07 -6.29 5.97
CA ILE A 46 2.77 -6.25 4.54
C ILE A 46 4.11 -6.35 3.80
N LEU A 47 4.30 -7.38 2.98
CA LEU A 47 5.41 -7.48 2.04
C LEU A 47 5.06 -6.74 0.76
N GLN A 48 5.85 -5.75 0.40
CA GLN A 48 5.58 -4.85 -0.74
C GLN A 48 6.54 -5.11 -1.89
N ALA A 49 5.98 -5.44 -3.07
CA ALA A 49 6.72 -5.52 -4.33
C ALA A 49 6.59 -4.18 -5.07
N GLY A 50 7.49 -3.24 -4.78
CA GLY A 50 7.53 -1.91 -5.37
C GLY A 50 8.03 -1.88 -6.82
N PRO A 51 7.95 -0.72 -7.52
CA PRO A 51 8.35 -0.60 -8.93
C PRO A 51 9.80 -1.04 -9.21
N SER A 52 10.75 -0.68 -8.34
CA SER A 52 12.16 -1.07 -8.50
C SER A 52 12.37 -2.58 -8.43
N CYS A 53 11.69 -3.24 -7.49
CA CYS A 53 11.72 -4.70 -7.37
C CYS A 53 11.13 -5.37 -8.62
N ARG A 54 9.99 -4.88 -9.10
CA ARG A 54 9.34 -5.42 -10.32
C ARG A 54 10.10 -5.14 -11.60
N ALA A 55 10.89 -4.06 -11.66
CA ALA A 55 11.78 -3.80 -12.79
C ALA A 55 12.93 -4.79 -12.87
N HIS A 56 13.38 -5.35 -11.75
CA HIS A 56 14.41 -6.36 -11.65
C HIS A 56 13.86 -7.79 -11.79
N THR A 57 12.77 -8.09 -11.07
CA THR A 57 12.20 -9.44 -10.97
C THR A 57 10.74 -9.44 -11.42
N PRO A 58 10.36 -10.26 -12.41
CA PRO A 58 8.99 -10.31 -12.93
C PRO A 58 7.94 -10.64 -11.85
N ILE A 59 6.77 -10.01 -11.94
CA ILE A 59 5.66 -10.18 -11.00
C ILE A 59 5.32 -11.66 -10.72
N PRO A 60 5.25 -12.57 -11.71
CA PRO A 60 4.96 -13.98 -11.43
C PRO A 60 6.00 -14.69 -10.57
N ILE A 61 7.27 -14.27 -10.65
CA ILE A 61 8.35 -14.81 -9.81
C ILE A 61 8.20 -14.28 -8.38
N LEU A 62 7.98 -12.96 -8.25
CA LEU A 62 7.76 -12.32 -6.95
C LEU A 62 6.55 -12.90 -6.22
N GLY A 63 5.45 -13.12 -6.93
CA GLY A 63 4.23 -13.71 -6.36
C GLY A 63 4.49 -15.12 -5.79
N LYS A 64 5.18 -15.98 -6.54
CA LYS A 64 5.58 -17.31 -6.07
C LYS A 64 6.54 -17.24 -4.88
N MET A 65 7.50 -16.34 -4.90
CA MET A 65 8.46 -16.13 -3.82
C MET A 65 7.76 -15.68 -2.53
N PHE A 66 6.91 -14.67 -2.60
CA PHE A 66 6.15 -14.19 -1.44
C PHE A 66 5.25 -15.29 -0.89
N ARG A 67 4.50 -15.98 -1.75
CA ARG A 67 3.62 -17.07 -1.33
C ARG A 67 4.41 -18.22 -0.70
N TYR A 68 5.54 -18.62 -1.27
CA TYR A 68 6.39 -19.66 -0.71
C TYR A 68 6.79 -19.35 0.74
N LEU A 69 7.25 -18.12 1.02
CA LEU A 69 7.65 -17.72 2.37
C LEU A 69 6.45 -17.59 3.32
N VAL A 70 5.39 -16.92 2.86
CA VAL A 70 4.23 -16.62 3.70
C VAL A 70 3.41 -17.86 4.04
N ASP A 71 3.33 -18.83 3.15
CA ASP A 71 2.56 -20.06 3.40
C ASP A 71 3.25 -21.00 4.42
N GLN A 72 4.52 -20.77 4.77
CA GLN A 72 5.25 -21.53 5.78
C GLN A 72 5.14 -20.94 7.20
N THR A 73 4.77 -19.66 7.32
CA THR A 73 4.60 -19.02 8.64
C THR A 73 3.18 -19.16 9.18
N LYS A 74 3.00 -18.98 10.50
CA LYS A 74 1.68 -18.85 11.15
C LYS A 74 1.24 -17.40 11.32
N ILE A 75 2.10 -16.44 11.00
CA ILE A 75 1.81 -15.01 11.14
C ILE A 75 1.00 -14.54 9.92
N PRO A 76 -0.08 -13.77 10.12
CA PRO A 76 -0.82 -13.18 9.01
C PRO A 76 0.05 -12.16 8.26
N ILE A 77 0.32 -12.38 6.98
CA ILE A 77 1.11 -11.49 6.13
C ILE A 77 0.33 -11.17 4.86
N CYS A 78 0.32 -9.90 4.46
CA CYS A 78 -0.24 -9.47 3.18
C CYS A 78 0.87 -9.44 2.12
N CYS A 79 0.64 -10.10 0.98
CA CYS A 79 1.48 -9.98 -0.21
C CYS A 79 0.90 -8.87 -1.09
N HIS A 80 1.64 -7.77 -1.27
CA HIS A 80 1.13 -6.54 -1.86
C HIS A 80 1.95 -6.09 -3.08
N ILE A 81 1.27 -5.80 -4.19
CA ILE A 81 1.83 -5.04 -5.31
C ILE A 81 1.73 -3.56 -4.96
N ASP A 82 2.86 -2.92 -4.80
CA ASP A 82 3.01 -1.52 -4.41
C ASP A 82 3.23 -0.63 -5.64
N HIS A 83 2.45 0.46 -5.79
CA HIS A 83 2.47 1.39 -6.92
C HIS A 83 2.41 0.75 -8.33
N ALA A 84 1.36 0.00 -8.64
CA ALA A 84 1.07 -0.38 -10.02
C ALA A 84 0.47 0.83 -10.77
N TYR A 85 0.97 1.10 -11.96
CA TYR A 85 0.53 2.23 -12.78
C TYR A 85 -0.51 1.85 -13.84
N THR A 86 -0.79 0.57 -13.99
CA THR A 86 -1.69 0.06 -15.01
C THR A 86 -2.62 -1.04 -14.48
N LEU A 87 -3.80 -1.14 -15.09
CA LEU A 87 -4.71 -2.26 -14.85
C LEU A 87 -4.03 -3.61 -15.14
N LYS A 88 -3.13 -3.65 -16.14
CA LYS A 88 -2.39 -4.87 -16.50
C LYS A 88 -1.51 -5.34 -15.36
N GLU A 89 -0.73 -4.45 -14.74
CA GLU A 89 0.12 -4.79 -13.57
C GLU A 89 -0.71 -5.27 -12.39
N CYS A 90 -1.83 -4.59 -12.09
CA CYS A 90 -2.75 -5.03 -11.02
C CYS A 90 -3.26 -6.45 -11.29
N LYS A 91 -3.69 -6.73 -12.53
CA LYS A 91 -4.20 -8.05 -12.91
C LYS A 91 -3.11 -9.12 -12.85
N GLU A 92 -1.91 -8.83 -13.35
CA GLU A 92 -0.76 -9.73 -13.27
C GLU A 92 -0.40 -10.06 -11.82
N GLY A 93 -0.47 -9.07 -10.90
CA GLY A 93 -0.31 -9.28 -9.47
C GLY A 93 -1.35 -10.24 -8.90
N ILE A 94 -2.63 -10.03 -9.22
CA ILE A 94 -3.73 -10.91 -8.79
C ILE A 94 -3.49 -12.34 -9.29
N ASP A 95 -3.21 -12.51 -10.58
CA ASP A 95 -3.01 -13.81 -11.23
C ASP A 95 -1.74 -14.53 -10.69
N SER A 96 -0.79 -13.77 -10.11
CA SER A 96 0.45 -14.28 -9.51
C SER A 96 0.34 -14.62 -8.02
N GLY A 97 -0.85 -14.44 -7.40
CA GLY A 97 -1.11 -14.85 -6.02
C GLY A 97 -0.88 -13.76 -4.97
N PHE A 98 -0.73 -12.51 -5.37
CA PHE A 98 -0.76 -11.38 -4.44
C PHE A 98 -2.15 -11.24 -3.81
N THR A 99 -2.20 -10.93 -2.53
CA THR A 99 -3.44 -10.79 -1.76
C THR A 99 -3.94 -9.35 -1.67
N SER A 100 -3.14 -8.42 -2.18
CA SER A 100 -3.45 -7.01 -2.32
C SER A 100 -2.69 -6.40 -3.49
N VAL A 101 -3.28 -5.43 -4.16
CA VAL A 101 -2.64 -4.62 -5.21
C VAL A 101 -2.96 -3.15 -4.97
N MET A 102 -2.04 -2.26 -5.29
CA MET A 102 -2.25 -0.82 -5.31
C MET A 102 -2.29 -0.33 -6.75
N PHE A 103 -3.28 0.49 -7.08
CA PHE A 103 -3.27 1.30 -8.29
C PHE A 103 -2.89 2.74 -7.96
N ASP A 104 -1.75 3.18 -8.48
CA ASP A 104 -1.27 4.55 -8.32
C ASP A 104 -1.74 5.41 -9.50
N GLY A 105 -2.88 6.07 -9.28
CA GLY A 105 -3.46 7.05 -10.19
C GLY A 105 -3.18 8.50 -9.77
N SER A 106 -2.23 8.76 -8.87
CA SER A 106 -1.96 10.07 -8.28
C SER A 106 -1.60 11.17 -9.29
N LYS A 107 -1.03 10.79 -10.44
CA LYS A 107 -0.69 11.69 -11.55
C LYS A 107 -1.86 12.01 -12.49
N LEU A 108 -2.99 11.36 -12.31
CA LEU A 108 -4.19 11.59 -13.12
C LEU A 108 -5.07 12.65 -12.47
N SER A 109 -5.99 13.23 -13.25
CA SER A 109 -7.07 14.00 -12.64
C SER A 109 -7.87 13.13 -11.67
N LEU A 110 -8.41 13.70 -10.60
CA LEU A 110 -9.21 12.95 -9.61
C LEU A 110 -10.32 12.12 -10.26
N LYS A 111 -10.98 12.69 -11.29
CA LYS A 111 -12.06 12.02 -12.03
C LYS A 111 -11.57 10.78 -12.78
N GLU A 112 -10.43 10.86 -13.43
CA GLU A 112 -9.82 9.75 -14.16
C GLU A 112 -9.29 8.69 -13.20
N ASN A 113 -8.62 9.12 -12.12
CA ASN A 113 -8.15 8.24 -11.06
C ASN A 113 -9.32 7.40 -10.51
N ILE A 114 -10.39 8.04 -10.06
CA ILE A 114 -11.59 7.35 -9.57
C ILE A 114 -12.17 6.40 -10.62
N LYS A 115 -12.28 6.83 -11.88
CA LYS A 115 -12.82 6.02 -12.98
C LYS A 115 -12.01 4.74 -13.20
N ILE A 116 -10.69 4.83 -13.19
CA ILE A 116 -9.83 3.65 -13.40
C ILE A 116 -9.81 2.78 -12.15
N THR A 117 -9.63 3.38 -10.98
CA THR A 117 -9.59 2.68 -9.70
C THR A 117 -10.89 1.89 -9.45
N SER A 118 -12.06 2.48 -9.75
CA SER A 118 -13.33 1.78 -9.59
C SER A 118 -13.50 0.58 -10.52
N LYS A 119 -12.91 0.61 -11.72
CA LYS A 119 -12.87 -0.58 -12.60
C LYS A 119 -12.00 -1.69 -12.01
N ILE A 120 -10.82 -1.32 -11.48
CA ILE A 120 -9.91 -2.26 -10.82
C ILE A 120 -10.58 -2.84 -9.58
N ALA A 121 -11.28 -2.02 -8.78
CA ALA A 121 -12.01 -2.46 -7.59
C ALA A 121 -13.05 -3.56 -7.87
N LYS A 122 -13.74 -3.50 -9.02
CA LYS A 122 -14.66 -4.57 -9.43
C LYS A 122 -13.93 -5.89 -9.69
N ILE A 123 -12.74 -5.82 -10.28
CA ILE A 123 -11.91 -6.99 -10.56
C ILE A 123 -11.37 -7.56 -9.24
N THR A 124 -10.71 -6.74 -8.40
CA THR A 124 -10.14 -7.22 -7.13
C THR A 124 -11.19 -7.88 -6.24
N LYS A 125 -12.40 -7.31 -6.17
CA LYS A 125 -13.53 -7.91 -5.43
C LYS A 125 -13.91 -9.30 -5.95
N SER A 126 -13.93 -9.51 -7.27
CA SER A 126 -14.26 -10.82 -7.85
C SER A 126 -13.21 -11.90 -7.52
N TYR A 127 -11.95 -11.48 -7.34
CA TYR A 127 -10.85 -12.37 -6.95
C TYR A 127 -10.60 -12.43 -5.43
N LYS A 128 -11.38 -11.69 -4.63
CA LYS A 128 -11.21 -11.57 -3.16
C LYS A 128 -9.81 -11.06 -2.77
N VAL A 129 -9.28 -10.13 -3.55
CA VAL A 129 -8.02 -9.41 -3.33
C VAL A 129 -8.35 -7.99 -2.90
N SER A 130 -7.56 -7.40 -2.01
CA SER A 130 -7.74 -6.00 -1.61
C SER A 130 -7.15 -5.05 -2.64
N LEU A 131 -7.77 -3.87 -2.73
CA LEU A 131 -7.26 -2.76 -3.55
C LEU A 131 -6.89 -1.58 -2.65
N GLU A 132 -5.68 -1.07 -2.85
CA GLU A 132 -5.24 0.24 -2.39
C GLU A 132 -5.24 1.23 -3.55
N GLY A 133 -5.49 2.50 -3.27
CA GLY A 133 -5.36 3.57 -4.25
C GLY A 133 -4.78 4.82 -3.63
N GLU A 134 -4.20 5.72 -4.43
CA GLU A 134 -3.57 6.96 -3.98
C GLU A 134 -4.33 8.18 -4.46
N VAL A 135 -4.48 9.17 -3.58
CA VAL A 135 -5.02 10.50 -3.87
C VAL A 135 -4.15 11.59 -3.25
N GLY A 136 -3.91 12.65 -4.03
CA GLY A 136 -2.74 13.50 -3.84
C GLY A 136 -1.50 12.79 -4.39
N LEU A 137 -0.39 13.47 -4.50
CA LEU A 137 0.85 12.90 -5.03
C LEU A 137 1.91 12.88 -3.93
N VAL A 138 2.37 11.69 -3.56
CA VAL A 138 3.56 11.54 -2.72
C VAL A 138 4.80 11.63 -3.61
N GLY A 139 5.53 12.73 -3.49
CA GLY A 139 6.72 12.98 -4.30
C GLY A 139 7.95 12.21 -3.84
N TYR A 140 9.09 12.52 -4.47
CA TYR A 140 10.38 11.91 -4.18
C TYR A 140 11.36 12.97 -3.67
N HIS A 141 12.23 12.61 -2.76
CA HIS A 141 13.23 13.53 -2.16
C HIS A 141 14.06 14.28 -3.22
N LYS A 142 14.37 13.63 -4.32
CA LYS A 142 14.99 14.24 -5.50
C LYS A 142 14.08 14.03 -6.69
N GLY A 143 13.44 15.08 -7.19
CA GLY A 143 12.61 15.01 -8.38
C GLY A 143 11.21 15.58 -8.20
N ILE A 144 10.17 14.75 -8.24
CA ILE A 144 8.77 15.18 -8.22
C ILE A 144 8.38 15.65 -6.81
N ASN A 145 7.86 16.89 -6.71
CA ASN A 145 7.34 17.43 -5.45
C ASN A 145 6.02 16.73 -5.06
N SER A 146 5.79 16.63 -3.76
CA SER A 146 4.52 16.13 -3.23
C SER A 146 3.40 17.16 -3.49
N GLU A 147 2.23 16.67 -3.91
CA GLU A 147 0.99 17.43 -3.95
C GLU A 147 0.08 16.91 -2.83
N GLY A 148 -0.20 17.78 -1.86
CA GLY A 148 -0.94 17.38 -0.67
C GLY A 148 -2.38 16.98 -0.98
N THR A 149 -2.86 15.91 -0.36
CA THR A 149 -4.26 15.46 -0.45
C THR A 149 -5.20 16.49 0.17
N THR A 150 -6.22 16.93 -0.55
CA THR A 150 -7.28 17.79 -0.01
C THR A 150 -8.38 16.96 0.64
N LEU A 151 -9.14 17.57 1.56
CA LEU A 151 -10.28 16.88 2.22
C LEU A 151 -11.38 16.50 1.22
N LEU A 152 -11.60 17.36 0.22
CA LEU A 152 -12.60 17.10 -0.82
C LEU A 152 -12.22 15.90 -1.69
N GLU A 153 -10.95 15.82 -2.11
CA GLU A 153 -10.42 14.70 -2.88
C GLU A 153 -10.48 13.41 -2.07
N ALA A 154 -10.01 13.41 -0.82
CA ALA A 154 -10.05 12.26 0.06
C ALA A 154 -11.48 11.73 0.24
N LYS A 155 -12.45 12.62 0.55
CA LYS A 155 -13.86 12.27 0.68
C LYS A 155 -14.43 11.67 -0.59
N LYS A 156 -14.17 12.30 -1.73
CA LYS A 156 -14.70 11.84 -3.02
C LYS A 156 -14.08 10.52 -3.45
N PHE A 157 -12.76 10.41 -3.34
CA PHE A 157 -12.03 9.19 -3.70
C PHE A 157 -12.45 8.01 -2.84
N SER A 158 -12.50 8.15 -1.52
CA SER A 158 -12.90 7.07 -0.61
C SER A 158 -14.32 6.56 -0.87
N ASN A 159 -15.25 7.45 -1.27
CA ASN A 159 -16.64 7.06 -1.53
C ASN A 159 -16.87 6.45 -2.92
N GLU A 160 -16.11 6.88 -3.94
CA GLU A 160 -16.41 6.56 -5.34
C GLU A 160 -15.44 5.56 -5.98
N SER A 161 -14.23 5.40 -5.45
CA SER A 161 -13.20 4.53 -6.05
C SER A 161 -13.41 3.03 -5.74
N GLY A 162 -13.95 2.72 -4.57
CA GLY A 162 -14.20 1.36 -4.12
C GLY A 162 -12.95 0.64 -3.60
N VAL A 163 -11.90 1.37 -3.22
CA VAL A 163 -10.69 0.86 -2.59
C VAL A 163 -10.92 0.41 -1.15
N ASP A 164 -10.08 -0.47 -0.66
CA ASP A 164 -10.07 -0.97 0.73
C ASP A 164 -9.18 -0.13 1.65
N ALA A 165 -8.21 0.61 1.07
CA ALA A 165 -7.32 1.53 1.78
C ALA A 165 -6.91 2.68 0.84
N MET A 166 -6.56 3.83 1.42
CA MET A 166 -6.24 5.04 0.68
C MET A 166 -4.90 5.62 1.12
N ALA A 167 -3.95 5.66 0.19
CA ALA A 167 -2.69 6.38 0.36
C ALA A 167 -2.91 7.89 0.21
N ILE A 168 -2.30 8.67 1.11
CA ILE A 168 -2.45 10.11 1.21
C ILE A 168 -1.11 10.84 1.25
N SER A 169 -1.09 12.08 0.75
CA SER A 169 0.04 12.98 0.79
C SER A 169 -0.19 14.09 1.82
N VAL A 170 0.56 14.04 2.93
CA VAL A 170 0.41 14.93 4.08
C VAL A 170 1.76 15.40 4.63
N GLY A 171 2.74 15.62 3.74
CA GLY A 171 4.11 16.00 4.07
C GLY A 171 5.12 14.84 4.03
N ASN A 172 4.66 13.65 3.76
CA ASN A 172 5.48 12.47 3.48
C ASN A 172 6.12 12.57 2.09
N THR A 173 7.28 11.93 1.93
CA THR A 173 8.04 11.96 0.67
C THR A 173 8.84 10.67 0.55
N HIS A 174 8.86 10.07 -0.64
CA HIS A 174 9.63 8.85 -0.90
C HIS A 174 11.15 9.08 -0.86
N LEU A 175 11.89 8.03 -0.52
CA LEU A 175 13.35 7.94 -0.60
C LEU A 175 14.08 9.02 0.20
N GLN A 176 13.53 9.47 1.32
CA GLN A 176 14.26 10.34 2.26
C GLN A 176 15.33 9.52 3.00
N THR A 177 16.54 10.07 3.02
CA THR A 177 17.69 9.49 3.73
C THR A 177 17.89 10.07 5.13
N SER A 178 17.13 11.11 5.46
CA SER A 178 17.15 11.79 6.77
C SER A 178 15.73 11.88 7.35
N LYS A 179 15.61 11.89 8.67
CA LYS A 179 14.34 11.97 9.41
C LYS A 179 13.80 13.40 9.46
N ILE A 180 13.47 13.97 8.30
CA ILE A 180 13.07 15.38 8.13
C ILE A 180 11.64 15.57 7.62
N ALA A 181 10.88 14.51 7.41
CA ALA A 181 9.50 14.61 6.96
C ALA A 181 8.66 15.39 7.98
N LYS A 182 7.99 16.44 7.52
CA LYS A 182 7.08 17.25 8.33
C LYS A 182 5.65 16.78 8.09
N ILE A 183 5.23 15.75 8.81
CA ILE A 183 3.89 15.17 8.69
C ILE A 183 2.85 16.12 9.29
N ASP A 184 1.81 16.45 8.53
CA ASP A 184 0.65 17.20 9.00
C ASP A 184 -0.36 16.25 9.69
N TYR A 185 -0.16 16.03 10.98
CA TYR A 185 -1.03 15.19 11.81
C TYR A 185 -2.46 15.72 11.91
N ASN A 186 -2.64 17.05 11.84
CA ASN A 186 -3.99 17.64 11.87
C ASN A 186 -4.73 17.30 10.58
N LYS A 187 -4.05 17.34 9.45
CA LYS A 187 -4.61 16.97 8.15
C LYS A 187 -4.98 15.48 8.10
N ILE A 188 -4.14 14.59 8.66
CA ILE A 188 -4.47 13.17 8.80
C ILE A 188 -5.80 13.01 9.54
N LYS A 189 -5.95 13.62 10.72
CA LYS A 189 -7.18 13.57 11.52
C LYS A 189 -8.41 14.14 10.79
N GLN A 190 -8.21 15.16 9.97
CA GLN A 190 -9.30 15.73 9.17
C GLN A 190 -9.70 14.80 8.03
N ILE A 191 -8.73 14.18 7.34
CA ILE A 191 -8.98 13.21 6.27
C ILE A 191 -9.68 11.98 6.84
N GLU A 192 -9.23 11.45 7.98
CA GLU A 192 -9.85 10.33 8.66
C GLU A 192 -11.35 10.55 8.94
N LYS A 193 -11.73 11.76 9.35
CA LYS A 193 -13.14 12.11 9.62
C LYS A 193 -14.03 12.13 8.37
N VAL A 194 -13.47 12.31 7.19
CA VAL A 194 -14.21 12.40 5.93
C VAL A 194 -14.09 11.14 5.06
N SER A 195 -13.19 10.23 5.42
CA SER A 195 -13.00 8.94 4.76
C SER A 195 -13.45 7.81 5.67
N ASN A 196 -14.12 6.80 5.11
CA ASN A 196 -14.61 5.64 5.85
C ASN A 196 -13.72 4.41 5.67
N ILE A 197 -12.47 4.62 5.27
CA ILE A 197 -11.50 3.54 4.95
C ILE A 197 -10.16 3.84 5.60
N PRO A 198 -9.34 2.81 5.90
CA PRO A 198 -8.00 2.97 6.43
C PRO A 198 -7.11 3.86 5.55
N LEU A 199 -6.26 4.66 6.21
CA LEU A 199 -5.28 5.52 5.55
C LEU A 199 -3.91 4.85 5.50
N VAL A 200 -3.16 5.12 4.43
CA VAL A 200 -1.79 4.63 4.23
C VAL A 200 -0.83 5.81 4.07
N LEU A 201 0.34 5.73 4.70
CA LEU A 201 1.42 6.69 4.56
C LEU A 201 2.59 6.05 3.82
N HIS A 202 2.79 6.44 2.56
CA HIS A 202 3.98 6.10 1.80
C HIS A 202 5.16 7.00 2.20
N GLY A 203 6.39 6.60 1.85
CA GLY A 203 7.58 7.40 2.14
C GLY A 203 7.90 7.57 3.63
N SER A 204 7.50 6.61 4.46
CA SER A 204 7.65 6.68 5.92
C SER A 204 9.09 6.62 6.44
N SER A 205 10.08 6.25 5.60
CA SER A 205 11.50 6.26 5.94
C SER A 205 12.03 7.63 6.41
N GLY A 206 11.40 8.73 5.98
CA GLY A 206 11.73 10.09 6.40
C GLY A 206 11.06 10.56 7.70
N ILE A 207 10.18 9.77 8.31
CA ILE A 207 9.46 10.11 9.54
C ILE A 207 10.34 9.85 10.76
N SER A 208 10.37 10.78 11.73
CA SER A 208 11.09 10.58 12.99
C SER A 208 10.37 9.58 13.89
N TYR A 209 11.11 8.99 14.83
CA TYR A 209 10.55 8.05 15.84
C TYR A 209 9.87 8.74 17.03
N ASN A 210 9.86 10.09 17.05
CA ASN A 210 9.31 10.88 18.17
C ASN A 210 7.87 11.32 17.87
#